data_1788be2bac80c1b7c67a96c3d7f4efb4
#
_entry.id   1788be2bac80c1b7c67a96c3d7f4efb4
#
_cell.length_a   1.000
_cell.length_b   1.000
_cell.length_c   1.000
_cell.angle_alpha   90.00
_cell.angle_beta   90.00
_cell.angle_gamma   90.00
#
_symmetry.space_group_name_H-M   'P 1'
#
loop_
_entity.id
_entity.type
_entity.pdbx_description
1 polymer ?
#
loop_
_entity_poly.entity_id
_entity_poly.type
_entity_poly.pdbx_seq_one_letter_code
_entity_poly.pdbx_strand_id
1 'polypeptide(L)'
;MIEGSIDRSLTRTGELPSLLIVFHSRTGGSQAMAEAFMEGAQCEPGIAVRLLSANDCLPQDLLASSAYAFIGPENLGGLSGAMKECLDRCYYPLLGQLQGRRYQHLVCAGSDGQGAARQLARIVQGWRLVPVKEAFILCTAAQSEEAILAPKQLTASSLSPCMELGLQIGTGLAMGIY
;
A
#
# COMPACT_ATOMS: atom_id res chain seq x y z
N MET A 1 -41.34 -4.08 -19.58
CA MET A 1 -40.58 -5.15 -18.95
C MET A 1 -39.51 -5.60 -19.92
N ILE A 2 -38.32 -5.12 -19.78
CA ILE A 2 -37.10 -5.75 -20.32
C ILE A 2 -36.03 -5.51 -19.27
N GLU A 3 -35.73 -6.56 -18.49
CA GLU A 3 -34.62 -6.60 -17.56
C GLU A 3 -33.33 -6.67 -18.37
N GLY A 4 -32.55 -5.61 -18.34
CA GLY A 4 -31.18 -5.60 -18.81
C GLY A 4 -30.24 -6.18 -17.72
N SER A 5 -29.98 -7.47 -17.81
CA SER A 5 -28.94 -8.14 -17.05
C SER A 5 -27.57 -7.51 -17.42
N ILE A 6 -26.97 -6.79 -16.51
CA ILE A 6 -25.59 -6.31 -16.67
C ILE A 6 -24.68 -7.51 -16.45
N ASP A 7 -24.23 -8.08 -17.53
CA ASP A 7 -23.20 -9.11 -17.56
C ASP A 7 -21.87 -8.51 -17.02
N ARG A 8 -21.49 -8.88 -15.81
CA ARG A 8 -20.25 -8.48 -15.14
C ARG A 8 -19.05 -9.40 -15.46
N SER A 9 -19.13 -10.17 -16.53
CA SER A 9 -18.07 -11.11 -16.93
C SER A 9 -17.18 -10.58 -18.06
N LEU A 10 -16.64 -9.37 -17.96
CA LEU A 10 -15.47 -8.99 -18.73
C LEU A 10 -14.21 -9.24 -17.90
N THR A 11 -13.87 -10.52 -17.73
CA THR A 11 -12.52 -10.95 -17.38
C THR A 11 -11.58 -10.49 -18.50
N ARG A 12 -10.74 -9.50 -18.16
CA ARG A 12 -9.62 -9.08 -19.03
C ARG A 12 -8.77 -10.33 -19.32
N THR A 13 -8.66 -10.64 -20.61
CA THR A 13 -7.94 -11.78 -21.16
C THR A 13 -6.53 -11.92 -20.59
N GLY A 14 -6.27 -13.04 -19.88
CA GLY A 14 -4.93 -13.65 -19.79
C GLY A 14 -3.86 -13.00 -18.90
N GLU A 15 -4.05 -11.80 -18.38
CA GLU A 15 -3.09 -11.16 -17.48
C GLU A 15 -3.41 -11.47 -16.01
N LEU A 16 -2.36 -11.83 -15.26
CA LEU A 16 -2.48 -12.04 -13.81
C LEU A 16 -2.93 -10.75 -13.11
N PRO A 17 -3.78 -10.84 -12.06
CA PRO A 17 -4.06 -9.70 -11.21
C PRO A 17 -2.76 -9.17 -10.63
N SER A 18 -2.67 -7.85 -10.46
CA SER A 18 -1.42 -7.21 -10.08
C SER A 18 -1.55 -6.39 -8.80
N LEU A 19 -0.56 -6.52 -7.93
CA LEU A 19 -0.40 -5.76 -6.70
C LEU A 19 0.73 -4.75 -6.85
N LEU A 20 0.44 -3.47 -6.69
CA LEU A 20 1.43 -2.41 -6.65
C LEU A 20 1.70 -2.00 -5.21
N ILE A 21 2.95 -2.11 -4.79
CA ILE A 21 3.45 -1.62 -3.51
C ILE A 21 4.15 -0.28 -3.76
N VAL A 22 3.61 0.80 -3.22
CA VAL A 22 4.22 2.14 -3.28
C VAL A 22 4.80 2.46 -1.91
N PHE A 23 6.09 2.73 -1.85
CA PHE A 23 6.73 3.03 -0.57
C PHE A 23 7.58 4.30 -0.59
N HIS A 24 7.76 4.89 0.58
CA HIS A 24 8.78 5.89 0.87
C HIS A 24 9.46 5.55 2.18
N SER A 25 10.78 5.75 2.24
CA SER A 25 11.56 5.52 3.46
C SER A 25 12.66 6.58 3.60
N ARG A 26 12.93 7.03 4.81
CA ARG A 26 14.06 7.94 5.13
C ARG A 26 15.23 7.20 5.78
N THR A 27 14.91 6.31 6.71
CA THR A 27 15.90 5.64 7.55
C THR A 27 15.81 4.11 7.46
N GLY A 28 15.22 3.58 6.39
CA GLY A 28 15.16 2.16 6.10
C GLY A 28 13.95 1.40 6.68
N GLY A 29 13.31 1.89 7.74
CA GLY A 29 12.23 1.15 8.41
C GLY A 29 11.05 0.82 7.49
N SER A 30 10.48 1.82 6.80
CA SER A 30 9.37 1.58 5.86
C SER A 30 9.80 0.77 4.64
N GLN A 31 11.06 0.86 4.21
CA GLN A 31 11.60 0.02 3.15
C GLN A 31 11.62 -1.45 3.56
N ALA A 32 12.15 -1.77 4.74
CA ALA A 32 12.15 -3.13 5.26
C ALA A 32 10.74 -3.71 5.40
N MET A 33 9.77 -2.88 5.83
CA MET A 33 8.36 -3.29 5.87
C MET A 33 7.80 -3.57 4.46
N ALA A 34 8.16 -2.75 3.46
CA ALA A 34 7.70 -2.92 2.08
C ALA A 34 8.30 -4.17 1.42
N GLU A 35 9.56 -4.44 1.68
CA GLU A 35 10.25 -5.65 1.22
C GLU A 35 9.65 -6.90 1.85
N ALA A 36 9.42 -6.93 3.15
CA ALA A 36 8.76 -8.05 3.84
C ALA A 36 7.31 -8.26 3.34
N PHE A 37 6.57 -7.18 3.10
CA PHE A 37 5.24 -7.26 2.52
C PHE A 37 5.27 -7.85 1.10
N MET A 38 6.23 -7.43 0.28
CA MET A 38 6.45 -7.96 -1.06
C MET A 38 6.80 -9.45 -1.03
N GLU A 39 7.71 -9.87 -0.16
CA GLU A 39 8.06 -11.29 0.02
C GLU A 39 6.82 -12.12 0.34
N GLY A 40 5.98 -11.66 1.26
CA GLY A 40 4.72 -12.34 1.58
C GLY A 40 3.77 -12.44 0.38
N ALA A 41 3.61 -11.35 -0.38
CA ALA A 41 2.75 -11.33 -1.55
C ALA A 41 3.26 -12.24 -2.68
N GLN A 42 4.57 -12.35 -2.84
CA GLN A 42 5.22 -13.20 -3.84
C GLN A 42 5.14 -14.71 -3.52
N CYS A 43 4.76 -15.09 -2.31
CA CYS A 43 4.43 -16.50 -2.01
C CYS A 43 3.23 -17.01 -2.81
N GLU A 44 2.41 -16.09 -3.35
CA GLU A 44 1.27 -16.43 -4.20
C GLU A 44 1.65 -16.29 -5.69
N PRO A 45 1.78 -17.42 -6.43
CA PRO A 45 2.22 -17.38 -7.83
C PRO A 45 1.15 -16.85 -8.80
N GLY A 46 -0.10 -16.76 -8.35
CA GLY A 46 -1.24 -16.34 -9.18
C GLY A 46 -1.37 -14.82 -9.38
N ILE A 47 -0.38 -14.03 -8.96
CA ILE A 47 -0.40 -12.57 -9.09
C ILE A 47 0.95 -12.02 -9.57
N ALA A 48 0.91 -10.83 -10.17
CA ALA A 48 2.10 -10.04 -10.43
C ALA A 48 2.31 -9.03 -9.29
N VAL A 49 3.52 -8.93 -8.74
CA VAL A 49 3.85 -7.99 -7.66
C VAL A 49 4.91 -7.01 -8.12
N ARG A 50 4.66 -5.72 -7.91
CA ARG A 50 5.60 -4.63 -8.22
C ARG A 50 5.83 -3.78 -6.99
N LEU A 51 7.09 -3.38 -6.76
CA LEU A 51 7.51 -2.45 -5.72
C LEU A 51 8.06 -1.18 -6.36
N LEU A 52 7.49 -0.02 -6.05
CA LEU A 52 7.94 1.27 -6.55
C LEU A 52 8.15 2.27 -5.41
N SER A 53 9.20 3.07 -5.54
CA SER A 53 9.34 4.27 -4.71
C SER A 53 8.21 5.26 -5.01
N ALA A 54 7.73 5.96 -4.00
CA ALA A 54 6.76 7.04 -4.17
C ALA A 54 7.25 8.14 -5.13
N ASN A 55 8.57 8.34 -5.22
CA ASN A 55 9.15 9.31 -6.16
C ASN A 55 8.97 8.88 -7.63
N ASP A 56 8.94 7.59 -7.90
CA ASP A 56 8.92 7.01 -9.26
C ASP A 56 7.52 6.58 -9.69
N CYS A 57 6.58 6.45 -8.76
CA CYS A 57 5.22 5.99 -9.04
C CYS A 57 4.45 7.05 -9.84
N LEU A 58 3.91 6.67 -10.98
CA LEU A 58 3.13 7.51 -11.88
C LEU A 58 1.66 7.06 -11.95
N PRO A 59 0.74 7.91 -12.42
CA PRO A 59 -0.67 7.56 -12.55
C PRO A 59 -0.92 6.26 -13.32
N GLN A 60 -0.17 6.00 -14.38
CA GLN A 60 -0.31 4.78 -15.17
C GLN A 60 0.05 3.50 -14.39
N ASP A 61 0.96 3.59 -13.41
CA ASP A 61 1.31 2.43 -12.57
C ASP A 61 0.15 2.02 -11.67
N LEU A 62 -0.52 3.02 -11.08
CA LEU A 62 -1.74 2.80 -10.30
C LEU A 62 -2.88 2.29 -11.20
N LEU A 63 -3.06 2.89 -12.37
CA LEU A 63 -4.13 2.50 -13.28
C LEU A 63 -4.01 1.04 -13.76
N ALA A 64 -2.78 0.59 -14.02
CA ALA A 64 -2.47 -0.76 -14.49
C ALA A 64 -2.59 -1.84 -13.40
N SER A 65 -2.72 -1.47 -12.12
CA SER A 65 -2.68 -2.42 -11.00
C SER A 65 -4.07 -2.73 -10.46
N SER A 66 -4.29 -3.96 -9.99
CA SER A 66 -5.58 -4.43 -9.46
C SER A 66 -5.79 -4.04 -8.00
N ALA A 67 -4.71 -3.97 -7.22
CA ALA A 67 -4.73 -3.58 -5.81
C ALA A 67 -3.43 -2.86 -5.41
N TYR A 68 -3.43 -2.27 -4.22
CA TYR A 68 -2.35 -1.40 -3.76
C TYR A 68 -1.92 -1.72 -2.33
N ALA A 69 -0.62 -1.52 -2.06
CA ALA A 69 -0.12 -1.30 -0.71
C ALA A 69 0.61 0.06 -0.66
N PHE A 70 0.28 0.90 0.31
CA PHE A 70 0.97 2.16 0.56
C PHE A 70 1.75 2.05 1.87
N ILE A 71 3.07 2.15 1.81
CA ILE A 71 3.96 1.91 2.96
C ILE A 71 4.90 3.09 3.14
N GLY A 72 4.82 3.75 4.28
CA GLY A 72 5.63 4.94 4.50
C GLY A 72 5.80 5.32 5.97
N PRO A 73 6.72 6.25 6.26
CA PRO A 73 6.91 6.73 7.61
C PRO A 73 5.85 7.77 7.98
N GLU A 74 5.55 7.85 9.28
CA GLU A 74 4.97 9.06 9.84
C GLU A 74 6.06 10.11 10.01
N ASN A 75 5.85 11.27 9.43
CA ASN A 75 6.71 12.44 9.60
C ASN A 75 5.87 13.61 10.12
N LEU A 76 6.26 14.17 11.27
CA LEU A 76 5.59 15.34 11.86
C LEU A 76 4.05 15.14 11.99
N GLY A 77 3.64 13.95 12.45
CA GLY A 77 2.23 13.64 12.67
C GLY A 77 1.40 13.38 11.40
N GLY A 78 2.02 13.19 10.24
CA GLY A 78 1.36 12.94 8.97
C GLY A 78 2.18 12.09 8.02
N LEU A 79 1.70 11.96 6.78
CA LEU A 79 2.45 11.29 5.71
C LEU A 79 3.75 12.03 5.42
N SER A 80 4.77 11.29 5.03
CA SER A 80 5.99 11.88 4.49
C SER A 80 5.69 12.73 3.25
N GLY A 81 6.44 13.82 3.06
CA GLY A 81 6.26 14.71 1.93
C GLY A 81 6.31 14.01 0.57
N ALA A 82 7.23 13.04 0.40
CA ALA A 82 7.34 12.28 -0.84
C ALA A 82 6.11 11.38 -1.09
N MET A 83 5.56 10.73 -0.06
CA MET A 83 4.32 9.95 -0.21
C MET A 83 3.14 10.88 -0.51
N LYS A 84 3.04 12.00 0.18
CA LYS A 84 1.97 12.97 -0.06
C LYS A 84 2.04 13.55 -1.47
N GLU A 85 3.24 13.89 -1.96
CA GLU A 85 3.45 14.38 -3.32
C GLU A 85 3.06 13.35 -4.37
N CYS A 86 3.44 12.08 -4.17
CA CYS A 86 3.03 10.97 -5.04
C CYS A 86 1.51 10.89 -5.15
N LEU A 87 0.82 10.93 -4.01
CA LEU A 87 -0.64 10.90 -3.99
C LEU A 87 -1.26 12.13 -4.67
N ASP A 88 -0.72 13.33 -4.47
CA ASP A 88 -1.18 14.56 -5.12
C ASP A 88 -1.00 14.50 -6.64
N ARG A 89 0.16 14.07 -7.11
CA ARG A 89 0.47 13.91 -8.53
C ARG A 89 -0.46 12.92 -9.23
N CYS A 90 -0.83 11.85 -8.53
CA CYS A 90 -1.68 10.80 -9.08
C CYS A 90 -3.18 11.08 -8.90
N TYR A 91 -3.58 11.96 -7.99
CA TYR A 91 -4.97 12.07 -7.55
C TYR A 91 -5.92 12.47 -8.67
N TYR A 92 -5.68 13.62 -9.28
CA TYR A 92 -6.59 14.17 -10.29
C TYR A 92 -6.64 13.34 -11.59
N PRO A 93 -5.50 12.86 -12.13
CA PRO A 93 -5.53 12.00 -13.31
C PRO A 93 -6.32 10.70 -13.14
N LEU A 94 -6.50 10.22 -11.89
CA LEU A 94 -7.12 8.92 -11.61
C LEU A 94 -8.53 9.03 -11.01
N LEU A 95 -9.10 10.21 -10.93
CA LEU A 95 -10.47 10.38 -10.42
C LEU A 95 -11.48 9.53 -11.22
N GLY A 96 -12.25 8.73 -10.48
CA GLY A 96 -13.29 7.87 -11.07
C GLY A 96 -12.76 6.59 -11.74
N GLN A 97 -11.44 6.32 -11.71
CA GLN A 97 -10.85 5.18 -12.43
C GLN A 97 -10.42 4.00 -11.54
N LEU A 98 -10.32 4.22 -10.22
CA LEU A 98 -9.78 3.21 -9.28
C LEU A 98 -10.83 2.66 -8.32
N GLN A 99 -12.10 3.01 -8.47
CA GLN A 99 -13.13 2.69 -7.49
C GLN A 99 -13.30 1.18 -7.29
N GLY A 100 -13.41 0.81 -6.00
CA GLY A 100 -13.60 -0.58 -5.57
C GLY A 100 -12.33 -1.39 -5.47
N ARG A 101 -11.19 -0.91 -6.02
CA ARG A 101 -9.92 -1.62 -5.89
C ARG A 101 -9.48 -1.66 -4.44
N ARG A 102 -8.85 -2.75 -4.05
CA ARG A 102 -8.43 -2.99 -2.68
C ARG A 102 -7.11 -2.32 -2.37
N TYR A 103 -6.96 -1.89 -1.12
CA TYR A 103 -5.68 -1.39 -0.64
C TYR A 103 -5.40 -1.80 0.80
N GLN A 104 -4.11 -1.84 1.14
CA GLN A 104 -3.60 -1.92 2.49
C GLN A 104 -2.61 -0.79 2.71
N HIS A 105 -2.54 -0.27 3.94
CA HIS A 105 -1.48 0.67 4.27
C HIS A 105 -0.75 0.30 5.56
N LEU A 106 0.56 0.57 5.55
CA LEU A 106 1.45 0.28 6.65
C LEU A 106 2.25 1.55 6.97
N VAL A 107 2.39 1.85 8.24
CA VAL A 107 3.08 3.05 8.73
C VAL A 107 4.23 2.64 9.65
N CYS A 108 5.43 3.14 9.35
CA CYS A 108 6.56 3.08 10.26
C CYS A 108 6.64 4.40 11.04
N ALA A 109 6.46 4.34 12.34
CA ALA A 109 6.42 5.53 13.19
C ALA A 109 7.47 5.51 14.30
N GLY A 110 7.83 6.68 14.80
CA GLY A 110 8.65 6.79 16.01
C GLY A 110 7.86 6.42 17.27
N SER A 111 6.61 6.91 17.37
CA SER A 111 5.81 6.77 18.60
C SER A 111 4.33 6.50 18.38
N ASP A 112 3.67 7.09 17.36
CA ASP A 112 2.22 7.01 17.20
C ASP A 112 1.80 6.41 15.85
N GLY A 113 2.02 7.09 14.73
CA GLY A 113 1.65 6.64 13.39
C GLY A 113 0.20 6.90 12.98
N GLN A 114 -0.68 7.26 13.91
CA GLN A 114 -2.10 7.43 13.66
C GLN A 114 -2.40 8.61 12.74
N GLY A 115 -1.60 9.67 12.82
CA GLY A 115 -1.76 10.84 11.96
C GLY A 115 -1.55 10.50 10.49
N ALA A 116 -0.47 9.79 10.16
CA ALA A 116 -0.19 9.32 8.81
C ALA A 116 -1.24 8.32 8.32
N ALA A 117 -1.64 7.37 9.17
CA ALA A 117 -2.65 6.37 8.83
C ALA A 117 -3.99 7.01 8.46
N ARG A 118 -4.49 7.93 9.29
CA ARG A 118 -5.75 8.66 9.02
C ARG A 118 -5.66 9.54 7.77
N GLN A 119 -4.52 10.21 7.56
CA GLN A 119 -4.33 11.07 6.39
C GLN A 119 -4.35 10.25 5.10
N LEU A 120 -3.66 9.12 5.04
CA LEU A 120 -3.68 8.24 3.87
C LEU A 120 -5.10 7.74 3.59
N ALA A 121 -5.75 7.16 4.59
CA ALA A 121 -7.10 6.62 4.45
C ALA A 121 -8.08 7.67 3.88
N ARG A 122 -8.00 8.92 4.36
CA ARG A 122 -8.83 10.02 3.87
C ARG A 122 -8.55 10.39 2.42
N ILE A 123 -7.28 10.36 1.99
CA ILE A 123 -6.90 10.68 0.61
C ILE A 123 -7.41 9.60 -0.34
N VAL A 124 -7.11 8.33 -0.07
CA VAL A 124 -7.48 7.22 -0.98
C VAL A 124 -8.99 6.94 -1.00
N GLN A 125 -9.71 7.40 0.02
CA GLN A 125 -11.18 7.43 0.00
C GLN A 125 -11.71 8.28 -1.18
N GLY A 126 -10.99 9.33 -1.58
CA GLY A 126 -11.33 10.12 -2.76
C GLY A 126 -11.29 9.33 -4.07
N TRP A 127 -10.43 8.32 -4.16
CA TRP A 127 -10.42 7.33 -5.26
C TRP A 127 -11.42 6.19 -5.05
N ARG A 128 -12.16 6.19 -3.93
CA ARG A 128 -13.08 5.12 -3.53
C ARG A 128 -12.42 3.75 -3.44
N LEU A 129 -11.16 3.73 -2.98
CA LEU A 129 -10.48 2.49 -2.65
C LEU A 129 -11.09 1.86 -1.40
N VAL A 130 -11.04 0.54 -1.33
CA VAL A 130 -11.61 -0.24 -0.22
C VAL A 130 -10.48 -0.87 0.59
N PRO A 131 -10.35 -0.59 1.90
CA PRO A 131 -9.31 -1.19 2.72
C PRO A 131 -9.53 -2.70 2.86
N VAL A 132 -8.44 -3.47 2.88
CA VAL A 132 -8.48 -4.90 3.21
C VAL A 132 -8.58 -5.08 4.72
N LYS A 133 -7.74 -4.36 5.45
CA LYS A 133 -7.74 -4.29 6.91
C LYS A 133 -7.45 -2.87 7.39
N GLU A 134 -7.53 -2.66 8.68
CA GLU A 134 -7.02 -1.45 9.33
C GLU A 134 -5.52 -1.25 9.04
N ALA A 135 -5.08 0.00 9.22
CA ALA A 135 -3.66 0.33 9.06
C ALA A 135 -2.78 -0.51 10.01
N PHE A 136 -1.72 -1.09 9.48
CA PHE A 136 -0.69 -1.66 10.34
C PHE A 136 0.33 -0.57 10.69
N ILE A 137 0.53 -0.33 11.98
CA ILE A 137 1.49 0.66 12.47
C ILE A 137 2.58 -0.06 13.26
N LEU A 138 3.83 0.12 12.82
CA LEU A 138 5.01 -0.36 13.51
C LEU A 138 5.71 0.83 14.16
N CYS A 139 5.75 0.85 15.50
CA CYS A 139 6.44 1.87 16.27
C CYS A 139 7.86 1.42 16.62
N THR A 140 8.84 2.27 16.30
CA THR A 140 10.27 2.00 16.55
C THR A 140 10.77 2.54 17.89
N ALA A 141 9.92 3.27 18.62
CA ALA A 141 10.25 3.97 19.85
C ALA A 141 11.44 4.98 19.72
N ALA A 142 11.69 5.46 18.51
CA ALA A 142 12.77 6.42 18.23
C ALA A 142 12.34 7.82 18.69
N GLN A 143 12.79 8.26 19.86
CA GLN A 143 12.41 9.55 20.45
C GLN A 143 13.62 10.48 20.69
N SER A 144 14.84 9.99 20.72
CA SER A 144 16.03 10.84 20.77
C SER A 144 16.45 11.26 19.35
N GLU A 145 17.16 12.37 19.24
CA GLU A 145 17.69 12.85 17.95
C GLU A 145 18.52 11.78 17.24
N GLU A 146 19.42 11.11 17.96
CA GLU A 146 20.21 10.00 17.42
C GLU A 146 19.33 8.86 16.92
N ALA A 147 18.35 8.42 17.71
CA ALA A 147 17.48 7.32 17.35
C ALA A 147 16.57 7.67 16.15
N ILE A 148 16.16 8.93 16.02
CA ILE A 148 15.36 9.42 14.90
C ILE A 148 16.18 9.38 13.60
N LEU A 149 17.44 9.80 13.65
CA LEU A 149 18.31 9.89 12.47
C LEU A 149 18.96 8.56 12.09
N ALA A 150 19.12 7.65 13.05
CA ALA A 150 19.77 6.35 12.80
C ALA A 150 18.99 5.48 11.80
N PRO A 151 19.69 4.70 10.97
CA PRO A 151 19.07 3.64 10.17
C PRO A 151 18.25 2.69 11.05
N LYS A 152 17.04 2.37 10.64
CA LYS A 152 16.14 1.47 11.39
C LYS A 152 16.47 0.02 11.06
N GLN A 153 16.80 -0.73 12.09
CA GLN A 153 16.98 -2.18 12.00
C GLN A 153 15.77 -2.86 12.65
N LEU A 154 14.90 -3.40 11.82
CA LEU A 154 13.70 -4.11 12.27
C LEU A 154 14.02 -5.59 12.36
N THR A 155 13.51 -6.24 13.43
CA THR A 155 13.69 -7.69 13.61
C THR A 155 12.73 -8.47 12.72
N ALA A 156 13.05 -9.73 12.43
CA ALA A 156 12.16 -10.62 11.70
C ALA A 156 10.77 -10.73 12.37
N SER A 157 10.71 -10.75 13.69
CA SER A 157 9.45 -10.77 14.44
C SER A 157 8.62 -9.51 14.26
N SER A 158 9.27 -8.34 14.13
CA SER A 158 8.58 -7.07 13.85
C SER A 158 8.06 -7.01 12.41
N LEU A 159 8.72 -7.70 11.48
CA LEU A 159 8.37 -7.72 10.05
C LEU A 159 7.37 -8.82 9.68
N SER A 160 7.23 -9.88 10.51
CA SER A 160 6.27 -10.98 10.27
C SER A 160 4.84 -10.49 9.95
N PRO A 161 4.25 -9.51 10.66
CA PRO A 161 2.94 -9.01 10.31
C PRO A 161 2.88 -8.37 8.91
N CYS A 162 3.97 -7.74 8.45
CA CYS A 162 4.04 -7.18 7.09
C CYS A 162 3.99 -8.30 6.05
N MET A 163 4.77 -9.36 6.26
CA MET A 163 4.79 -10.53 5.38
C MET A 163 3.43 -11.24 5.34
N GLU A 164 2.79 -11.42 6.50
CA GLU A 164 1.46 -12.03 6.60
C GLU A 164 0.38 -11.22 5.86
N LEU A 165 0.42 -9.89 5.98
CA LEU A 165 -0.48 -9.00 5.24
C LEU A 165 -0.24 -9.08 3.72
N GLY A 166 1.02 -9.16 3.28
CA GLY A 166 1.37 -9.36 1.88
C GLY A 166 0.82 -10.66 1.33
N LEU A 167 1.05 -11.78 2.02
CA LEU A 167 0.50 -13.09 1.65
C LEU A 167 -1.03 -13.06 1.58
N GLN A 168 -1.69 -12.47 2.57
CA GLN A 168 -3.14 -12.40 2.61
C GLN A 168 -3.73 -11.64 1.41
N ILE A 169 -3.12 -10.51 1.03
CA ILE A 169 -3.57 -9.74 -0.13
C ILE A 169 -3.29 -10.50 -1.42
N GLY A 170 -2.11 -11.12 -1.53
CA GLY A 170 -1.75 -11.93 -2.68
C GLY A 170 -2.76 -13.06 -2.91
N THR A 171 -3.02 -13.85 -1.88
CA THR A 171 -4.00 -14.95 -1.95
C THR A 171 -5.40 -14.45 -2.27
N GLY A 172 -5.84 -13.35 -1.64
CA GLY A 172 -7.17 -12.78 -1.91
C GLY A 172 -7.33 -12.30 -3.36
N LEU A 173 -6.28 -11.73 -3.96
CA LEU A 173 -6.26 -11.35 -5.37
C LEU A 173 -6.28 -12.56 -6.30
N ALA A 174 -5.44 -13.57 -6.05
CA ALA A 174 -5.39 -14.79 -6.85
C ALA A 174 -6.73 -15.54 -6.85
N MET A 175 -7.43 -15.53 -5.71
CA MET A 175 -8.75 -16.15 -5.55
C MET A 175 -9.92 -15.30 -6.08
N GLY A 176 -9.67 -14.07 -6.56
CA GLY A 176 -10.72 -13.16 -7.01
C GLY A 176 -11.66 -12.66 -5.90
N ILE A 177 -11.20 -12.68 -4.64
CA ILE A 177 -11.94 -12.15 -3.49
C ILE A 177 -11.89 -10.61 -3.45
N TYR A 178 -10.87 -10.05 -4.06
CA TYR A 178 -10.59 -8.61 -4.08
C TYR A 178 -10.73 -7.98 -5.46
#